data_8b6535e74940ad6e5638cc3ff09c2e65
#
_entry.id   8b6535e74940ad6e5638cc3ff09c2e65
#
_cell.length_a   1.000
_cell.length_b   1.000
_cell.length_c   1.000
_cell.angle_alpha   90.00
_cell.angle_beta   90.00
_cell.angle_gamma   90.00
#
_symmetry.space_group_name_H-M   'P 1'
#
loop_
_entity.id
_entity.type
_entity.pdbx_description
1 polymer ?
#
loop_
_entity_poly.entity_id
_entity_poly.type
_entity_poly.pdbx_seq_one_letter_code
_entity_poly.pdbx_strand_id
1 'polypeptide(L)'
;MLAAFGDYWRLMRAGASLARHDVILPGEYQSRLPVPARLAGRILRLFGGGAKGRPGQRLATALEKLGPAYIKMGQFLATRPDVFGVEATTDLSRLKDKLPPFSMDKARAALEAEFPDDASQLFAGLGEPIAAASLAQVHKLETGDGTKAVKILRPGIESRIFVTLRAMGRASRNIEKVSSESRRLQ
;
A
#
# COMPACT_ATOMS: atom_id res chain seq x y z
N MET A 1 3.99 13.41 20.52
CA MET A 1 5.17 12.52 20.62
C MET A 1 4.85 11.07 20.20
N LEU A 2 3.81 10.43 20.73
CA LEU A 2 3.39 9.03 20.39
C LEU A 2 3.09 8.81 18.90
N ALA A 3 2.42 9.75 18.23
CA ALA A 3 2.12 9.63 16.79
C ALA A 3 3.38 9.62 15.91
N ALA A 4 4.42 10.36 16.30
CA ALA A 4 5.69 10.35 15.59
C ALA A 4 6.42 9.00 15.71
N PHE A 5 6.40 8.40 16.91
CA PHE A 5 6.98 7.08 17.14
C PHE A 5 6.31 5.99 16.28
N GLY A 6 4.97 6.01 16.21
CA GLY A 6 4.21 5.09 15.35
C GLY A 6 4.55 5.23 13.86
N ASP A 7 4.76 6.47 13.38
CA ASP A 7 5.13 6.71 11.99
C ASP A 7 6.56 6.20 11.69
N TYR A 8 7.52 6.44 12.59
CA TYR A 8 8.89 5.90 12.44
C TYR A 8 8.91 4.37 12.47
N TRP A 9 8.13 3.74 13.34
CA TRP A 9 7.99 2.29 13.37
C TRP A 9 7.46 1.72 12.05
N ARG A 10 6.45 2.37 11.45
CA ARG A 10 5.91 1.98 10.13
C ARG A 10 6.93 2.14 9.02
N LEU A 11 7.68 3.23 9.02
CA LEU A 11 8.76 3.46 8.05
C LEU A 11 9.88 2.43 8.20
N MET A 12 10.27 2.10 9.43
CA MET A 12 11.26 1.05 9.68
C MET A 12 10.77 -0.32 9.20
N ARG A 13 9.50 -0.65 9.46
CA ARG A 13 8.90 -1.90 8.97
C ARG A 13 8.85 -1.95 7.44
N ALA A 14 8.50 -0.85 6.79
CA ALA A 14 8.50 -0.74 5.34
C ALA A 14 9.92 -0.89 4.79
N GLY A 15 10.90 -0.17 5.34
CA GLY A 15 12.30 -0.28 4.99
C GLY A 15 12.85 -1.69 5.20
N ALA A 16 12.52 -2.34 6.30
CA ALA A 16 12.91 -3.72 6.57
C ALA A 16 12.29 -4.70 5.56
N SER A 17 11.02 -4.50 5.17
CA SER A 17 10.38 -5.31 4.13
C SER A 17 11.08 -5.15 2.79
N LEU A 18 11.35 -3.93 2.35
CA LEU A 18 12.07 -3.64 1.12
C LEU A 18 13.48 -4.23 1.15
N ALA A 19 14.20 -4.10 2.27
CA ALA A 19 15.53 -4.67 2.45
C ALA A 19 15.56 -6.19 2.35
N ARG A 20 14.59 -6.88 2.98
CA ARG A 20 14.45 -8.34 2.91
C ARG A 20 14.20 -8.85 1.49
N HIS A 21 13.57 -8.05 0.65
CA HIS A 21 13.32 -8.38 -0.76
C HIS A 21 14.43 -7.87 -1.68
N ASP A 22 15.53 -7.37 -1.12
CA ASP A 22 16.66 -6.80 -1.85
C ASP A 22 16.23 -5.73 -2.88
N VAL A 23 15.31 -4.87 -2.45
CA VAL A 23 14.76 -3.75 -3.23
C VAL A 23 15.31 -2.42 -2.68
N ILE A 24 16.50 -2.43 -2.12
CA ILE A 24 17.14 -1.19 -1.70
C ILE A 24 17.83 -0.58 -2.91
N LEU A 25 17.35 0.61 -3.25
CA LEU A 25 17.91 1.64 -4.14
C LEU A 25 19.01 1.15 -5.10
N PRO A 26 18.95 1.49 -6.39
CA PRO A 26 20.03 1.27 -7.33
C PRO A 26 21.37 1.67 -6.71
N GLY A 27 22.46 0.95 -7.03
CA GLY A 27 23.77 1.13 -6.42
C GLY A 27 24.28 2.57 -6.37
N GLU A 28 23.85 3.39 -7.32
CA GLU A 28 24.14 4.83 -7.42
C GLU A 28 23.63 5.63 -6.20
N TYR A 29 22.53 5.23 -5.60
CA TYR A 29 21.96 5.90 -4.43
C TYR A 29 22.44 5.31 -3.10
N GLN A 30 23.05 4.11 -3.10
CA GLN A 30 23.55 3.48 -1.86
C GLN A 30 24.71 4.28 -1.26
N SER A 31 25.53 4.92 -2.08
CA SER A 31 26.64 5.78 -1.64
C SER A 31 26.15 7.05 -0.91
N ARG A 32 24.93 7.51 -1.20
CA ARG A 32 24.34 8.72 -0.62
C ARG A 32 23.60 8.47 0.71
N LEU A 33 23.39 7.21 1.08
CA LEU A 33 22.76 6.87 2.36
C LEU A 33 23.73 7.11 3.54
N PRO A 34 23.25 7.61 4.68
CA PRO A 34 24.04 7.67 5.91
C PRO A 34 24.61 6.30 6.28
N VAL A 35 25.82 6.27 6.82
CA VAL A 35 26.52 5.03 7.20
C VAL A 35 25.65 4.06 8.00
N PRO A 36 24.89 4.51 9.05
CA PRO A 36 24.02 3.60 9.81
C PRO A 36 22.93 2.98 8.97
N ALA A 37 22.36 3.69 7.99
CA ALA A 37 21.34 3.16 7.11
C ALA A 37 21.91 2.11 6.13
N ARG A 38 23.13 2.31 5.64
CA ARG A 38 23.86 1.31 4.82
C ARG A 38 24.16 0.05 5.61
N LEU A 39 24.61 0.19 6.85
CA LEU A 39 24.93 -0.94 7.72
C LEU A 39 23.67 -1.73 8.09
N ALA A 40 22.59 -1.04 8.47
CA ALA A 40 21.28 -1.65 8.73
C ALA A 40 20.75 -2.39 7.50
N GLY A 41 20.87 -1.81 6.30
CA GLY A 41 20.51 -2.47 5.04
C GLY A 41 21.31 -3.74 4.77
N ARG A 42 22.63 -3.75 5.06
CA ARG A 42 23.47 -4.96 4.94
C ARG A 42 23.03 -6.05 5.93
N ILE A 43 22.81 -5.69 7.19
CA ILE A 43 22.35 -6.64 8.22
C ILE A 43 21.00 -7.23 7.86
N LEU A 44 20.04 -6.40 7.40
CA LEU A 44 18.72 -6.86 6.99
C LEU A 44 18.76 -7.81 5.78
N ARG A 45 19.72 -7.62 4.87
CA ARG A 45 19.96 -8.56 3.75
C ARG A 45 20.44 -9.94 4.22
N LEU A 46 21.21 -10.03 5.30
CA LEU A 46 21.65 -11.31 5.87
C LEU A 46 20.47 -12.13 6.39
N PHE A 47 19.39 -11.46 6.83
CA PHE A 47 18.16 -12.10 7.28
C PHE A 47 17.09 -12.20 6.15
N GLY A 48 17.38 -11.70 4.95
CA GLY A 48 16.57 -11.84 3.76
C GLY A 48 16.90 -13.15 3.06
N GLY A 49 16.02 -14.14 3.15
CA GLY A 49 16.15 -15.35 2.34
C GLY A 49 16.13 -14.96 0.86
N GLY A 50 17.13 -15.39 0.07
CA GLY A 50 17.42 -15.01 -1.29
C GLY A 50 16.19 -14.68 -2.14
N ALA A 51 15.96 -13.40 -2.32
CA ALA A 51 14.79 -12.89 -3.03
C ALA A 51 14.91 -13.30 -4.51
N LYS A 52 14.04 -14.22 -4.93
CA LYS A 52 13.99 -14.71 -6.30
C LYS A 52 13.32 -13.69 -7.21
N GLY A 53 13.77 -13.60 -8.45
CA GLY A 53 13.16 -12.74 -9.47
C GLY A 53 13.89 -11.41 -9.71
N ARG A 54 13.41 -10.67 -10.71
CA ARG A 54 13.94 -9.36 -11.11
C ARG A 54 13.63 -8.28 -10.04
N PRO A 55 14.38 -7.17 -10.02
CA PRO A 55 14.17 -6.10 -9.04
C PRO A 55 12.71 -5.59 -8.96
N GLY A 56 12.04 -5.41 -10.11
CA GLY A 56 10.64 -4.98 -10.16
C GLY A 56 9.68 -6.00 -9.57
N GLN A 57 9.90 -7.31 -9.79
CA GLN A 57 9.08 -8.37 -9.20
C GLN A 57 9.25 -8.44 -7.67
N ARG A 58 10.48 -8.28 -7.20
CA ARG A 58 10.77 -8.22 -5.76
C ARG A 58 10.12 -7.02 -5.11
N LEU A 59 10.15 -5.86 -5.78
CA LEU A 59 9.46 -4.65 -5.33
C LEU A 59 7.95 -4.88 -5.26
N ALA A 60 7.34 -5.44 -6.29
CA ALA A 60 5.92 -5.77 -6.29
C ALA A 60 5.55 -6.65 -5.08
N THR A 61 6.30 -7.74 -4.86
CA THR A 61 6.09 -8.64 -3.71
C THR A 61 6.24 -7.93 -2.36
N ALA A 62 7.20 -7.03 -2.24
CA ALA A 62 7.38 -6.25 -1.01
C ALA A 62 6.20 -5.29 -0.75
N LEU A 63 5.71 -4.63 -1.79
CA LEU A 63 4.56 -3.71 -1.71
C LEU A 63 3.26 -4.45 -1.36
N GLU A 64 3.04 -5.64 -1.93
CA GLU A 64 1.90 -6.51 -1.57
C GLU A 64 1.89 -6.85 -0.07
N LYS A 65 3.04 -7.24 0.49
CA LYS A 65 3.19 -7.57 1.91
C LYS A 65 3.02 -6.36 2.83
N LEU A 66 3.29 -5.17 2.35
CA LEU A 66 3.11 -3.92 3.09
C LEU A 66 1.64 -3.47 3.12
N GLY A 67 0.83 -3.96 2.19
CA GLY A 67 -0.62 -3.80 2.21
C GLY A 67 -1.18 -2.73 1.26
N PRO A 68 -2.48 -2.43 1.36
CA PRO A 68 -3.25 -1.73 0.33
C PRO A 68 -2.69 -0.38 -0.12
N ALA A 69 -2.23 0.46 0.81
CA ALA A 69 -1.66 1.76 0.48
C ALA A 69 -0.39 1.65 -0.38
N TYR A 70 0.46 0.66 -0.07
CA TYR A 70 1.68 0.39 -0.83
C TYR A 70 1.39 -0.27 -2.18
N ILE A 71 0.36 -1.11 -2.26
CA ILE A 71 -0.13 -1.66 -3.54
C ILE A 71 -0.56 -0.51 -4.45
N LYS A 72 -1.36 0.44 -3.96
CA LYS A 72 -1.79 1.61 -4.74
C LYS A 72 -0.61 2.49 -5.16
N MET A 73 0.36 2.68 -4.27
CA MET A 73 1.60 3.37 -4.63
C MET A 73 2.33 2.63 -5.75
N GLY A 74 2.51 1.32 -5.66
CA GLY A 74 3.16 0.52 -6.70
C GLY A 74 2.42 0.58 -8.04
N GLN A 75 1.09 0.57 -8.04
CA GLN A 75 0.28 0.76 -9.24
C GLN A 75 0.48 2.15 -9.86
N PHE A 76 0.59 3.19 -9.02
CA PHE A 76 0.94 4.53 -9.50
C PHE A 76 2.36 4.56 -10.10
N LEU A 77 3.34 3.95 -9.44
CA LEU A 77 4.71 3.86 -9.97
C LEU A 77 4.76 3.11 -11.31
N ALA A 78 3.90 2.10 -11.50
CA ALA A 78 3.78 1.36 -12.76
C ALA A 78 3.37 2.24 -13.96
N THR A 79 2.79 3.42 -13.73
CA THR A 79 2.43 4.38 -14.78
C THR A 79 3.57 5.34 -15.15
N ARG A 80 4.74 5.22 -14.50
CA ARG A 80 5.86 6.16 -14.63
C ARG A 80 7.13 5.49 -15.15
N PRO A 81 7.13 4.98 -16.41
CA PRO A 81 8.32 4.38 -17.02
C PRO A 81 9.46 5.38 -17.21
N ASP A 82 9.15 6.67 -17.27
CA ASP A 82 10.12 7.77 -17.30
C ASP A 82 11.01 7.84 -16.07
N VAL A 83 10.51 7.40 -14.90
CA VAL A 83 11.22 7.45 -13.60
C VAL A 83 11.82 6.08 -13.24
N PHE A 84 11.08 5.01 -13.47
CA PHE A 84 11.44 3.67 -12.98
C PHE A 84 11.95 2.72 -14.07
N GLY A 85 11.92 3.14 -15.32
CA GLY A 85 12.26 2.31 -16.47
C GLY A 85 11.14 1.32 -16.85
N VAL A 86 11.16 0.89 -18.11
CA VAL A 86 10.11 0.04 -18.70
C VAL A 86 10.03 -1.33 -18.00
N GLU A 87 11.17 -1.93 -17.67
CA GLU A 87 11.21 -3.26 -17.05
C GLU A 87 10.54 -3.27 -15.66
N ALA A 88 10.91 -2.31 -14.80
CA ALA A 88 10.36 -2.23 -13.45
C ALA A 88 8.86 -1.91 -13.47
N THR A 89 8.41 -1.00 -14.35
CA THR A 89 6.99 -0.66 -14.48
C THR A 89 6.16 -1.81 -15.03
N THR A 90 6.70 -2.60 -15.96
CA THR A 90 6.06 -3.84 -16.44
C THR A 90 5.89 -4.85 -15.30
N ASP A 91 6.89 -5.00 -14.45
CA ASP A 91 6.77 -5.90 -13.29
C ASP A 91 5.77 -5.36 -12.26
N LEU A 92 5.76 -4.05 -12.00
CA LEU A 92 4.80 -3.40 -11.09
C LEU A 92 3.35 -3.43 -11.61
N SER A 93 3.14 -3.43 -12.94
CA SER A 93 1.80 -3.54 -13.52
C SER A 93 1.08 -4.86 -13.19
N ARG A 94 1.85 -5.86 -12.72
CA ARG A 94 1.33 -7.14 -12.23
C ARG A 94 0.78 -7.06 -10.80
N LEU A 95 0.97 -5.95 -10.10
CA LEU A 95 0.36 -5.73 -8.79
C LEU A 95 -1.15 -5.86 -8.90
N LYS A 96 -1.66 -6.97 -8.40
CA LYS A 96 -3.08 -7.28 -8.46
C LYS A 96 -3.81 -6.44 -7.42
N ASP A 97 -4.83 -5.74 -7.86
CA ASP A 97 -5.75 -5.04 -6.98
C ASP A 97 -6.77 -6.00 -6.33
N LYS A 98 -6.63 -7.31 -6.60
CA LYS A 98 -7.53 -8.35 -6.09
C LYS A 98 -7.02 -8.86 -4.75
N LEU A 99 -7.69 -8.48 -3.69
CA LEU A 99 -7.54 -9.08 -2.37
C LEU A 99 -8.76 -9.96 -2.07
N PRO A 100 -8.62 -10.96 -1.18
CA PRO A 100 -9.77 -11.74 -0.72
C PRO A 100 -10.87 -10.81 -0.19
N PRO A 101 -12.15 -11.12 -0.43
CA PRO A 101 -13.24 -10.36 0.14
C PRO A 101 -13.19 -10.43 1.67
N PHE A 102 -13.66 -9.39 2.33
CA PHE A 102 -13.91 -9.43 3.78
C PHE A 102 -15.32 -9.99 4.03
N SER A 103 -15.54 -10.49 5.25
CA SER A 103 -16.78 -11.20 5.60
C SER A 103 -18.03 -10.32 5.51
N MET A 104 -19.19 -10.95 5.28
CA MET A 104 -20.48 -10.29 5.25
C MET A 104 -20.82 -9.58 6.56
N ASP A 105 -20.37 -10.11 7.73
CA ASP A 105 -20.54 -9.43 9.01
C ASP A 105 -19.85 -8.06 9.04
N LYS A 106 -18.65 -7.96 8.43
CA LYS A 106 -17.94 -6.68 8.32
C LYS A 106 -18.63 -5.75 7.30
N ALA A 107 -19.24 -6.29 6.26
CA ALA A 107 -20.04 -5.51 5.34
C ALA A 107 -21.30 -4.96 6.04
N ARG A 108 -21.97 -5.78 6.83
CA ARG A 108 -23.10 -5.37 7.67
C ARG A 108 -22.70 -4.23 8.62
N ALA A 109 -21.64 -4.43 9.39
CA ALA A 109 -21.18 -3.43 10.36
C ALA A 109 -20.80 -2.10 9.68
N ALA A 110 -20.26 -2.14 8.44
CA ALA A 110 -19.97 -0.94 7.68
C ALA A 110 -21.24 -0.21 7.22
N LEU A 111 -22.29 -0.94 6.81
CA LEU A 111 -23.59 -0.36 6.47
C LEU A 111 -24.28 0.22 7.70
N GLU A 112 -24.25 -0.47 8.83
CA GLU A 112 -24.81 0.00 10.10
C GLU A 112 -24.15 1.30 10.59
N ALA A 113 -22.85 1.42 10.38
CA ALA A 113 -22.10 2.64 10.76
C ALA A 113 -22.42 3.84 9.85
N GLU A 114 -22.68 3.61 8.57
CA GLU A 114 -22.90 4.68 7.59
C GLU A 114 -24.40 5.02 7.41
N PHE A 115 -25.27 4.00 7.50
CA PHE A 115 -26.72 4.11 7.29
C PHE A 115 -27.47 3.42 8.43
N PRO A 116 -27.43 3.94 9.67
CA PRO A 116 -27.99 3.25 10.84
C PRO A 116 -29.48 2.94 10.72
N ASP A 117 -30.27 3.79 10.04
CA ASP A 117 -31.72 3.63 9.90
C ASP A 117 -32.09 2.62 8.80
N ASP A 118 -31.28 2.51 7.74
CA ASP A 118 -31.58 1.71 6.55
C ASP A 118 -30.75 0.41 6.46
N ALA A 119 -29.78 0.22 7.36
CA ALA A 119 -28.81 -0.87 7.26
C ALA A 119 -29.41 -2.25 7.14
N SER A 120 -30.47 -2.54 7.90
CA SER A 120 -31.13 -3.85 7.88
C SER A 120 -31.79 -4.14 6.52
N GLN A 121 -32.41 -3.14 5.91
CA GLN A 121 -33.05 -3.26 4.61
C GLN A 121 -31.99 -3.39 3.50
N LEU A 122 -30.95 -2.55 3.55
CA LEU A 122 -29.82 -2.60 2.61
C LEU A 122 -29.13 -3.96 2.68
N PHE A 123 -28.88 -4.46 3.89
CA PHE A 123 -28.22 -5.75 4.05
C PHE A 123 -29.07 -6.93 3.58
N ALA A 124 -30.40 -6.88 3.76
CA ALA A 124 -31.31 -7.94 3.29
C ALA A 124 -31.27 -8.13 1.77
N GLY A 125 -31.09 -7.03 1.01
CA GLY A 125 -30.97 -7.10 -0.46
C GLY A 125 -29.52 -7.27 -0.95
N LEU A 126 -28.52 -7.29 -0.04
CA LEU A 126 -27.11 -7.33 -0.40
C LEU A 126 -26.65 -8.77 -0.69
N GLY A 127 -26.27 -9.03 -1.94
CA GLY A 127 -25.65 -10.31 -2.34
C GLY A 127 -24.19 -10.44 -1.90
N GLU A 128 -23.62 -11.61 -2.14
CA GLU A 128 -22.20 -11.88 -1.97
C GLU A 128 -21.34 -10.92 -2.82
N PRO A 129 -20.09 -10.66 -2.40
CA PRO A 129 -19.22 -9.76 -3.16
C PRO A 129 -18.89 -10.33 -4.55
N ILE A 130 -19.17 -9.56 -5.58
CA ILE A 130 -18.89 -9.91 -6.99
C ILE A 130 -17.47 -9.51 -7.39
N ALA A 131 -16.85 -8.57 -6.67
CA ALA A 131 -15.47 -8.15 -6.84
C ALA A 131 -14.90 -7.65 -5.53
N ALA A 132 -13.61 -7.90 -5.29
CA ALA A 132 -12.90 -7.39 -4.13
C ALA A 132 -11.55 -6.83 -4.56
N ALA A 133 -11.32 -5.57 -4.21
CA ALA A 133 -10.10 -4.82 -4.52
C ALA A 133 -9.31 -4.48 -3.23
N SER A 134 -8.18 -3.80 -3.39
CA SER A 134 -7.34 -3.41 -2.27
C SER A 134 -8.04 -2.49 -1.26
N LEU A 135 -8.95 -1.63 -1.71
CA LEU A 135 -9.61 -0.62 -0.88
C LEU A 135 -11.05 -0.94 -0.55
N ALA A 136 -11.74 -1.74 -1.36
CA ALA A 136 -13.17 -1.98 -1.27
C ALA A 136 -13.56 -3.33 -1.85
N GLN A 137 -14.78 -3.76 -1.59
CA GLN A 137 -15.46 -4.81 -2.36
C GLN A 137 -16.76 -4.27 -2.93
N VAL A 138 -17.23 -4.92 -3.99
CA VAL A 138 -18.45 -4.56 -4.69
C VAL A 138 -19.46 -5.70 -4.56
N HIS A 139 -20.67 -5.34 -4.22
CA HIS A 139 -21.80 -6.24 -4.08
C HIS A 139 -22.92 -5.86 -5.06
N LYS A 140 -23.73 -6.82 -5.42
CA LYS A 140 -25.05 -6.52 -5.97
C LYS A 140 -26.02 -6.25 -4.83
N LEU A 141 -26.84 -5.23 -4.99
CA LEU A 141 -27.95 -4.91 -4.11
C LEU A 141 -29.24 -4.98 -4.93
N GLU A 142 -30.11 -5.90 -4.58
CA GLU A 142 -31.45 -5.98 -5.15
C GLU A 142 -32.35 -4.98 -4.43
N THR A 143 -33.00 -4.11 -5.20
CA THR A 143 -33.94 -3.11 -4.69
C THR A 143 -35.26 -3.19 -5.49
N GLY A 144 -36.32 -2.59 -4.99
CA GLY A 144 -37.61 -2.51 -5.73
C GLY A 144 -37.48 -1.86 -7.12
N ASP A 145 -36.45 -1.00 -7.31
CA ASP A 145 -36.20 -0.30 -8.58
C ASP A 145 -35.16 -1.03 -9.47
N GLY A 146 -34.75 -2.24 -9.09
CA GLY A 146 -33.78 -3.04 -9.84
C GLY A 146 -32.43 -3.25 -9.10
N THR A 147 -31.50 -3.88 -9.81
CA THR A 147 -30.17 -4.22 -9.26
C THR A 147 -29.24 -3.02 -9.26
N LYS A 148 -28.61 -2.75 -8.14
CA LYS A 148 -27.59 -1.70 -7.96
C LYS A 148 -26.23 -2.31 -7.59
N ALA A 149 -25.16 -1.63 -7.92
CA ALA A 149 -23.81 -1.96 -7.46
C ALA A 149 -23.48 -1.14 -6.22
N VAL A 150 -23.18 -1.80 -5.11
CA VAL A 150 -22.78 -1.17 -3.85
C VAL A 150 -21.32 -1.43 -3.60
N LYS A 151 -20.55 -0.37 -3.44
CA LYS A 151 -19.14 -0.43 -3.11
C LYS A 151 -18.95 -0.17 -1.63
N ILE A 152 -18.49 -1.18 -0.90
CA ILE A 152 -18.22 -1.08 0.54
C ILE A 152 -16.73 -1.01 0.78
N LEU A 153 -16.26 0.05 1.43
CA LEU A 153 -14.86 0.21 1.79
C LEU A 153 -14.43 -0.83 2.82
N ARG A 154 -13.18 -1.28 2.73
CA ARG A 154 -12.63 -2.18 3.75
C ARG A 154 -12.61 -1.48 5.10
N PRO A 155 -13.09 -2.14 6.17
CA PRO A 155 -13.12 -1.57 7.51
C PRO A 155 -11.75 -1.01 7.93
N GLY A 156 -11.74 0.25 8.35
CA GLY A 156 -10.56 0.96 8.80
C GLY A 156 -9.51 1.28 7.70
N ILE A 157 -9.86 1.16 6.40
CA ILE A 157 -8.93 1.41 5.30
C ILE A 157 -8.50 2.88 5.24
N GLU A 158 -9.40 3.81 5.49
CA GLU A 158 -9.13 5.25 5.45
C GLU A 158 -8.06 5.64 6.48
N SER A 159 -8.22 5.19 7.72
CA SER A 159 -7.24 5.44 8.77
C SER A 159 -5.87 4.82 8.45
N ARG A 160 -5.85 3.62 7.86
CA ARG A 160 -4.61 2.95 7.43
C ARG A 160 -3.91 3.71 6.32
N ILE A 161 -4.66 4.20 5.32
CA ILE A 161 -4.12 5.02 4.23
C ILE A 161 -3.58 6.32 4.79
N PHE A 162 -4.39 7.04 5.58
CA PHE A 162 -4.00 8.31 6.18
C PHE A 162 -2.69 8.21 6.97
N VAL A 163 -2.58 7.21 7.86
CA VAL A 163 -1.36 7.01 8.66
C VAL A 163 -0.16 6.65 7.78
N THR A 164 -0.37 5.85 6.73
CA THR A 164 0.71 5.49 5.79
C THR A 164 1.18 6.70 5.00
N LEU A 165 0.26 7.50 4.44
CA LEU A 165 0.59 8.72 3.71
C LEU A 165 1.28 9.75 4.60
N ARG A 166 0.84 9.90 5.86
CA ARG A 166 1.50 10.77 6.83
C ARG A 166 2.93 10.34 7.11
N ALA A 167 3.16 9.03 7.28
CA ALA A 167 4.49 8.48 7.48
C ALA A 167 5.39 8.70 6.24
N MET A 168 4.88 8.45 5.04
CA MET A 168 5.60 8.72 3.78
C MET A 168 5.94 10.21 3.63
N GLY A 169 5.00 11.12 3.92
CA GLY A 169 5.25 12.56 3.88
C GLY A 169 6.30 13.03 4.88
N ARG A 170 6.41 12.38 6.05
CA ARG A 170 7.54 12.64 6.98
C ARG A 170 8.86 12.17 6.41
N ALA A 171 8.89 10.97 5.80
CA ALA A 171 10.09 10.44 5.17
C ALA A 171 10.57 11.36 4.04
N SER A 172 9.66 11.80 3.16
CA SER A 172 9.96 12.74 2.07
C SER A 172 10.60 14.02 2.59
N ARG A 173 9.96 14.70 3.55
CA ARG A 173 10.52 15.92 4.16
C ARG A 173 11.89 15.73 4.80
N ASN A 174 12.15 14.56 5.38
CA ASN A 174 13.46 14.27 5.97
C ASN A 174 14.52 14.03 4.89
N ILE A 175 14.17 13.36 3.79
CA ILE A 175 15.04 13.16 2.63
C ILE A 175 15.37 14.50 1.98
N GLU A 176 14.38 15.36 1.77
CA GLU A 176 14.56 16.71 1.22
C GLU A 176 15.54 17.55 2.01
N LYS A 177 15.52 17.47 3.34
CA LYS A 177 16.46 18.19 4.21
C LYS A 177 17.90 17.71 4.07
N VAL A 178 18.12 16.45 3.71
CA VAL A 178 19.44 15.81 3.64
C VAL A 178 19.98 15.81 2.20
N SER A 179 19.11 15.84 1.20
CA SER A 179 19.50 15.81 -0.21
C SER A 179 19.70 17.22 -0.77
N SER A 180 20.92 17.52 -1.19
CA SER A 180 21.25 18.79 -1.86
C SER A 180 20.59 18.93 -3.25
N GLU A 181 20.22 17.81 -3.88
CA GLU A 181 19.55 17.79 -5.20
C GLU A 181 18.07 18.15 -5.12
N SER A 182 17.38 17.81 -4.03
CA SER A 182 15.97 18.17 -3.85
C SER A 182 15.76 19.69 -3.72
N ARG A 183 16.79 20.46 -3.37
CA ARG A 183 16.74 21.94 -3.34
C ARG A 183 16.76 22.59 -4.74
N ARG A 184 17.05 21.83 -5.79
CA ARG A 184 17.04 22.33 -7.18
C ARG A 184 15.70 22.18 -7.88
N LEU A 185 14.72 21.54 -7.22
CA LEU A 185 13.38 21.27 -7.79
C LEU A 185 12.28 22.15 -7.17
N GLN A 186 12.67 23.19 -6.42
CA GLN A 186 11.76 24.22 -5.89
C GLN A 186 11.75 25.46 -6.80
#